data_1eb8151dd24471313feed6780d90edd4
#
_entry.id   1eb8151dd24471313feed6780d90edd4
#
_cell.length_a   1.000
_cell.length_b   1.000
_cell.length_c   1.000
_cell.angle_alpha   90.00
_cell.angle_beta   90.00
_cell.angle_gamma   90.00
#
_symmetry.space_group_name_H-M   'P 1'
#
loop_
_entity.id
_entity.type
_entity.pdbx_description
1 polymer ?
#
loop_
_entity_poly.entity_id
_entity_poly.type
_entity_poly.pdbx_seq_one_letter_code
_entity_poly.pdbx_strand_id
1 'polypeptide(L)'
;MKNQVLEKVIHGIFLLLGMITVGCVLLITVYLVISGIPAIREIGLVDFLFGKEWASTASEPKYGILPFILTSVYGTAGAILIGVPVGFMTAVYLSKLASPKVKSVMQSAVSLLAGIPSVVYGLVGMLVLVPGIRKIFNVPDGASLLAAIIVLAIMILPSIIKMSITALDAVPKEYEDASLALGATPVETYFKISVPAAKSGIAAAVVLGVGRAIGEAMAVMMVAGNVPNIPDSLFQSVRFLTTAVSSEMAYSSGLQRQALFSIALVLFLFIMLINATLNFFLKREKE
;
A
#
# COMPACT_ATOMS: atom_id res chain seq x y z
N MET A 1 -12.05 -1.99 45.62
CA MET A 1 -10.66 -2.49 45.71
C MET A 1 -10.31 -3.56 44.64
N LYS A 2 -11.14 -4.62 44.45
CA LYS A 2 -10.83 -5.67 43.44
C LYS A 2 -10.74 -5.14 42.00
N ASN A 3 -11.60 -4.20 41.59
CA ASN A 3 -11.58 -3.61 40.25
C ASN A 3 -10.33 -2.74 40.00
N GLN A 4 -9.83 -2.01 41.00
CA GLN A 4 -8.65 -1.17 40.84
C GLN A 4 -7.35 -1.97 40.65
N VAL A 5 -7.26 -3.15 41.28
CA VAL A 5 -6.13 -4.07 41.08
C VAL A 5 -6.18 -4.66 39.67
N LEU A 6 -7.39 -5.07 39.22
CA LEU A 6 -7.60 -5.60 37.88
C LEU A 6 -7.25 -4.55 36.81
N GLU A 7 -7.70 -3.29 36.96
CA GLU A 7 -7.36 -2.19 36.06
C GLU A 7 -5.85 -1.94 35.96
N LYS A 8 -5.15 -1.93 37.12
CA LYS A 8 -3.68 -1.77 37.12
C LYS A 8 -2.97 -2.92 36.41
N VAL A 9 -3.42 -4.16 36.62
CA VAL A 9 -2.86 -5.33 35.95
C VAL A 9 -3.09 -5.25 34.43
N ILE A 10 -4.32 -4.93 34.00
CA ILE A 10 -4.65 -4.78 32.58
C ILE A 10 -3.84 -3.65 31.95
N HIS A 11 -3.74 -2.49 32.63
CA HIS A 11 -2.90 -1.38 32.16
C HIS A 11 -1.42 -1.79 32.03
N GLY A 12 -0.88 -2.53 33.01
CA GLY A 12 0.48 -3.06 32.96
C GLY A 12 0.70 -4.00 31.76
N ILE A 13 -0.26 -4.88 31.48
CA ILE A 13 -0.21 -5.80 30.33
C ILE A 13 -0.21 -5.00 29.02
N PHE A 14 -1.13 -4.03 28.85
CA PHE A 14 -1.17 -3.22 27.62
C PHE A 14 0.08 -2.38 27.44
N LEU A 15 0.64 -1.82 28.50
CA LEU A 15 1.89 -1.09 28.45
C LEU A 15 3.04 -2.00 28.03
N LEU A 16 3.13 -3.22 28.60
CA LEU A 16 4.14 -4.21 28.25
C LEU A 16 4.02 -4.61 26.74
N LEU A 17 2.81 -4.92 26.28
CA LEU A 17 2.57 -5.27 24.87
C LEU A 17 2.93 -4.11 23.95
N GLY A 18 2.59 -2.87 24.32
CA GLY A 18 2.96 -1.68 23.57
C GLY A 18 4.49 -1.50 23.49
N MET A 19 5.21 -1.68 24.62
CA MET A 19 6.68 -1.62 24.65
C MET A 19 7.31 -2.72 23.80
N ILE A 20 6.78 -3.95 23.83
CA ILE A 20 7.27 -5.04 22.98
C ILE A 20 7.10 -4.67 21.51
N THR A 21 5.94 -4.15 21.11
CA THR A 21 5.69 -3.75 19.70
C THR A 21 6.69 -2.68 19.25
N VAL A 22 6.88 -1.63 20.03
CA VAL A 22 7.87 -0.57 19.73
C VAL A 22 9.28 -1.15 19.70
N GLY A 23 9.63 -2.01 20.66
CA GLY A 23 10.92 -2.70 20.71
C GLY A 23 11.20 -3.55 19.46
N CYS A 24 10.21 -4.29 18.97
CA CYS A 24 10.33 -5.07 17.73
C CYS A 24 10.59 -4.17 16.50
N VAL A 25 9.87 -3.04 16.39
CA VAL A 25 10.09 -2.10 15.28
C VAL A 25 11.49 -1.50 15.34
N LEU A 26 11.95 -1.08 16.52
CA LEU A 26 13.31 -0.57 16.71
C LEU A 26 14.37 -1.63 16.37
N LEU A 27 14.17 -2.87 16.82
CA LEU A 27 15.07 -3.98 16.53
C LEU A 27 15.18 -4.23 15.02
N ILE A 28 14.05 -4.28 14.30
CA ILE A 28 14.02 -4.44 12.84
C ILE A 28 14.75 -3.28 12.17
N THR A 29 14.49 -2.03 12.60
CA THR A 29 15.14 -0.84 12.06
C THR A 29 16.66 -0.91 12.23
N VAL A 30 17.13 -1.19 13.43
CA VAL A 30 18.57 -1.31 13.74
C VAL A 30 19.20 -2.45 12.92
N TYR A 31 18.52 -3.59 12.84
CA TYR A 31 19.00 -4.73 12.05
C TYR A 31 19.13 -4.39 10.56
N LEU A 32 18.14 -3.72 9.96
CA LEU A 32 18.19 -3.29 8.56
C LEU A 32 19.35 -2.30 8.31
N VAL A 33 19.56 -1.36 9.23
CA VAL A 33 20.65 -0.39 9.15
C VAL A 33 22.02 -1.09 9.21
N ILE A 34 22.22 -1.97 10.20
CA ILE A 34 23.49 -2.69 10.37
C ILE A 34 23.78 -3.61 9.19
N SER A 35 22.76 -4.31 8.67
CA SER A 35 22.90 -5.28 7.58
C SER A 35 22.97 -4.64 6.19
N GLY A 36 22.37 -3.45 6.00
CA GLY A 36 22.29 -2.79 4.69
C GLY A 36 23.41 -1.77 4.44
N ILE A 37 23.88 -1.04 5.47
CA ILE A 37 24.93 -0.02 5.28
C ILE A 37 26.23 -0.56 4.67
N PRO A 38 26.72 -1.77 5.01
CA PRO A 38 27.96 -2.27 4.44
C PRO A 38 27.96 -2.31 2.90
N ALA A 39 26.91 -2.81 2.26
CA ALA A 39 26.80 -2.87 0.81
C ALA A 39 26.77 -1.45 0.17
N ILE A 40 26.06 -0.51 0.79
CA ILE A 40 26.03 0.88 0.31
C ILE A 40 27.41 1.52 0.36
N ARG A 41 28.22 1.19 1.36
CA ARG A 41 29.60 1.71 1.49
C ARG A 41 30.54 1.09 0.43
N GLU A 42 30.37 -0.20 0.14
CA GLU A 42 31.22 -0.93 -0.81
C GLU A 42 30.87 -0.57 -2.26
N ILE A 43 29.57 -0.51 -2.59
CA ILE A 43 29.08 -0.20 -3.94
C ILE A 43 29.17 1.31 -4.24
N GLY A 44 29.00 2.15 -3.22
CA GLY A 44 28.80 3.59 -3.36
C GLY A 44 27.32 3.98 -3.39
N LEU A 45 26.96 5.00 -2.61
CA LEU A 45 25.55 5.42 -2.46
C LEU A 45 24.93 5.86 -3.81
N VAL A 46 25.69 6.57 -4.64
CA VAL A 46 25.19 7.08 -5.93
C VAL A 46 24.98 5.93 -6.91
N ASP A 47 25.96 5.03 -7.04
CA ASP A 47 25.88 3.89 -7.95
C ASP A 47 24.77 2.91 -7.49
N PHE A 48 24.58 2.73 -6.20
CA PHE A 48 23.51 1.91 -5.66
C PHE A 48 22.13 2.51 -5.96
N LEU A 49 21.88 3.78 -5.62
CA LEU A 49 20.55 4.39 -5.76
C LEU A 49 20.20 4.75 -7.20
N PHE A 50 21.16 5.26 -7.98
CA PHE A 50 20.93 5.79 -9.32
C PHE A 50 21.47 4.89 -10.43
N GLY A 51 22.16 3.81 -10.10
CA GLY A 51 22.56 2.79 -11.05
C GLY A 51 21.35 2.18 -11.76
N LYS A 52 21.47 1.99 -13.07
CA LYS A 52 20.38 1.55 -13.96
C LYS A 52 20.33 0.04 -14.18
N GLU A 53 21.34 -0.68 -13.71
CA GLU A 53 21.48 -2.12 -13.96
C GLU A 53 21.57 -2.90 -12.64
N TRP A 54 20.75 -3.93 -12.53
CA TRP A 54 20.84 -4.94 -11.49
C TRP A 54 21.20 -6.27 -12.13
N ALA A 55 22.41 -6.74 -11.88
CA ALA A 55 22.97 -7.99 -12.40
C ALA A 55 23.83 -8.64 -11.31
N SER A 56 23.22 -9.05 -10.20
CA SER A 56 23.88 -9.55 -8.98
C SER A 56 24.67 -10.85 -9.16
N THR A 57 24.36 -11.62 -10.22
CA THR A 57 24.97 -12.92 -10.51
C THR A 57 25.89 -12.90 -11.74
N ALA A 58 26.14 -11.72 -12.32
CA ALA A 58 27.04 -11.59 -13.47
C ALA A 58 28.51 -11.75 -13.04
N SER A 59 29.41 -11.98 -14.01
CA SER A 59 30.86 -12.02 -13.77
C SER A 59 31.40 -10.72 -13.16
N GLU A 60 30.82 -9.58 -13.57
CA GLU A 60 31.01 -8.27 -12.93
C GLU A 60 29.66 -7.85 -12.32
N PRO A 61 29.43 -8.06 -11.02
CA PRO A 61 28.15 -7.79 -10.41
C PRO A 61 27.81 -6.30 -10.40
N LYS A 62 26.55 -5.97 -10.76
CA LYS A 62 26.01 -4.62 -10.70
C LYS A 62 24.82 -4.57 -9.77
N TYR A 63 24.73 -3.52 -8.96
CA TYR A 63 23.76 -3.40 -7.88
C TYR A 63 22.95 -2.08 -7.93
N GLY A 64 22.68 -1.56 -9.12
CA GLY A 64 21.87 -0.36 -9.30
C GLY A 64 20.38 -0.64 -9.12
N ILE A 65 19.70 0.11 -8.24
CA ILE A 65 18.29 -0.11 -7.89
C ILE A 65 17.32 0.94 -8.43
N LEU A 66 17.79 1.89 -9.25
CA LEU A 66 16.92 2.91 -9.83
C LEU A 66 15.69 2.34 -10.56
N PRO A 67 15.79 1.25 -11.36
CA PRO A 67 14.64 0.63 -11.99
C PRO A 67 13.58 0.20 -10.98
N PHE A 68 13.98 -0.36 -9.83
CA PHE A 68 13.07 -0.83 -8.78
C PHE A 68 12.38 0.32 -8.06
N ILE A 69 13.11 1.42 -7.81
CA ILE A 69 12.56 2.64 -7.21
C ILE A 69 11.48 3.23 -8.12
N LEU A 70 11.80 3.45 -9.40
CA LEU A 70 10.87 4.01 -10.38
C LEU A 70 9.63 3.12 -10.55
N THR A 71 9.84 1.81 -10.67
CA THR A 71 8.75 0.84 -10.76
C THR A 71 7.84 0.88 -9.54
N SER A 72 8.39 0.92 -8.33
CA SER A 72 7.62 0.99 -7.09
C SER A 72 6.84 2.30 -6.98
N VAL A 73 7.42 3.43 -7.39
CA VAL A 73 6.75 4.73 -7.43
C VAL A 73 5.61 4.71 -8.46
N TYR A 74 5.86 4.31 -9.70
CA TYR A 74 4.87 4.33 -10.76
C TYR A 74 3.75 3.31 -10.51
N GLY A 75 4.10 2.10 -10.05
CA GLY A 75 3.12 1.07 -9.71
C GLY A 75 2.19 1.50 -8.58
N THR A 76 2.75 2.05 -7.51
CA THR A 76 1.96 2.57 -6.38
C THR A 76 1.12 3.77 -6.78
N ALA A 77 1.70 4.75 -7.49
CA ALA A 77 0.96 5.92 -7.96
C ALA A 77 -0.21 5.53 -8.88
N GLY A 78 0.02 4.62 -9.83
CA GLY A 78 -1.03 4.09 -10.70
C GLY A 78 -2.14 3.38 -9.94
N ALA A 79 -1.78 2.56 -8.95
CA ALA A 79 -2.76 1.88 -8.09
C ALA A 79 -3.60 2.85 -7.26
N ILE A 80 -2.99 3.92 -6.75
CA ILE A 80 -3.66 4.98 -5.98
C ILE A 80 -4.61 5.77 -6.89
N LEU A 81 -4.17 6.15 -8.10
CA LEU A 81 -4.97 6.92 -9.05
C LEU A 81 -6.26 6.18 -9.46
N ILE A 82 -6.25 4.86 -9.47
CA ILE A 82 -7.44 4.02 -9.76
C ILE A 82 -8.18 3.67 -8.47
N GLY A 83 -7.48 3.12 -7.50
CA GLY A 83 -8.08 2.51 -6.32
C GLY A 83 -8.70 3.52 -5.34
N VAL A 84 -8.08 4.71 -5.18
CA VAL A 84 -8.63 5.73 -4.26
C VAL A 84 -9.94 6.31 -4.76
N PRO A 85 -10.08 6.81 -6.00
CA PRO A 85 -11.35 7.32 -6.49
C PRO A 85 -12.46 6.25 -6.47
N VAL A 86 -12.18 5.05 -6.95
CA VAL A 86 -13.16 3.95 -6.97
C VAL A 86 -13.57 3.55 -5.56
N GLY A 87 -12.60 3.37 -4.65
CA GLY A 87 -12.86 3.00 -3.25
C GLY A 87 -13.63 4.08 -2.50
N PHE A 88 -13.26 5.34 -2.66
CA PHE A 88 -13.93 6.49 -2.04
C PHE A 88 -15.36 6.64 -2.54
N MET A 89 -15.60 6.65 -3.85
CA MET A 89 -16.96 6.76 -4.42
C MET A 89 -17.85 5.59 -3.98
N THR A 90 -17.29 4.38 -3.94
CA THR A 90 -17.99 3.20 -3.41
C THR A 90 -18.35 3.39 -1.94
N ALA A 91 -17.46 3.93 -1.13
CA ALA A 91 -17.72 4.19 0.29
C ALA A 91 -18.83 5.24 0.50
N VAL A 92 -18.81 6.35 -0.24
CA VAL A 92 -19.87 7.36 -0.20
C VAL A 92 -21.20 6.75 -0.59
N TYR A 93 -21.24 6.00 -1.69
CA TYR A 93 -22.46 5.32 -2.13
C TYR A 93 -23.00 4.37 -1.06
N LEU A 94 -22.16 3.50 -0.50
CA LEU A 94 -22.58 2.51 0.49
C LEU A 94 -22.95 3.12 1.84
N SER A 95 -22.31 4.23 2.24
CA SER A 95 -22.61 4.91 3.50
C SER A 95 -23.92 5.71 3.41
N LYS A 96 -24.16 6.45 2.32
CA LYS A 96 -25.16 7.50 2.23
C LYS A 96 -26.33 7.23 1.28
N LEU A 97 -26.12 6.46 0.21
CA LEU A 97 -27.10 6.33 -0.89
C LEU A 97 -27.69 4.92 -1.01
N ALA A 98 -26.93 3.88 -0.61
CA ALA A 98 -27.33 2.51 -0.81
C ALA A 98 -28.49 2.10 0.12
N SER A 99 -29.44 1.34 -0.42
CA SER A 99 -30.47 0.70 0.42
C SER A 99 -29.84 -0.26 1.44
N PRO A 100 -30.50 -0.53 2.59
CA PRO A 100 -29.93 -1.41 3.62
C PRO A 100 -29.53 -2.80 3.11
N LYS A 101 -30.29 -3.36 2.15
CA LYS A 101 -29.99 -4.66 1.54
C LYS A 101 -28.73 -4.59 0.68
N VAL A 102 -28.60 -3.56 -0.17
CA VAL A 102 -27.41 -3.35 -1.02
C VAL A 102 -26.18 -3.09 -0.16
N LYS A 103 -26.30 -2.23 0.87
CA LYS A 103 -25.22 -1.95 1.81
C LYS A 103 -24.72 -3.25 2.46
N SER A 104 -25.62 -4.09 3.00
CA SER A 104 -25.29 -5.35 3.67
C SER A 104 -24.56 -6.34 2.73
N VAL A 105 -25.09 -6.56 1.52
CA VAL A 105 -24.48 -7.48 0.54
C VAL A 105 -23.12 -6.99 0.09
N MET A 106 -22.99 -5.71 -0.26
CA MET A 106 -21.73 -5.13 -0.72
C MET A 106 -20.67 -5.08 0.38
N GLN A 107 -21.04 -4.75 1.61
CA GLN A 107 -20.11 -4.79 2.74
C GLN A 107 -19.62 -6.22 3.03
N SER A 108 -20.48 -7.22 2.87
CA SER A 108 -20.10 -8.63 2.98
C SER A 108 -19.11 -9.01 1.87
N ALA A 109 -19.38 -8.61 0.62
CA ALA A 109 -18.46 -8.84 -0.52
C ALA A 109 -17.10 -8.16 -0.30
N VAL A 110 -17.08 -6.88 0.11
CA VAL A 110 -15.85 -6.16 0.46
C VAL A 110 -15.09 -6.83 1.62
N SER A 111 -15.83 -7.41 2.58
CA SER A 111 -15.22 -8.14 3.70
C SER A 111 -14.58 -9.44 3.26
N LEU A 112 -15.21 -10.18 2.35
CA LEU A 112 -14.64 -11.37 1.74
C LEU A 112 -13.37 -11.03 0.95
N LEU A 113 -13.42 -9.99 0.11
CA LEU A 113 -12.23 -9.51 -0.62
C LEU A 113 -11.08 -9.15 0.33
N ALA A 114 -11.37 -8.49 1.46
CA ALA A 114 -10.34 -8.15 2.46
C ALA A 114 -9.67 -9.39 3.09
N GLY A 115 -10.38 -10.52 3.14
CA GLY A 115 -9.89 -11.78 3.69
C GLY A 115 -9.09 -12.64 2.72
N ILE A 116 -9.10 -12.33 1.42
CA ILE A 116 -8.36 -13.09 0.40
C ILE A 116 -6.85 -12.86 0.59
N PRO A 117 -6.01 -13.93 0.70
CA PRO A 117 -4.56 -13.80 0.72
C PRO A 117 -4.03 -13.13 -0.56
N SER A 118 -2.98 -12.31 -0.45
CA SER A 118 -2.42 -11.57 -1.59
C SER A 118 -1.93 -12.48 -2.73
N VAL A 119 -1.42 -13.66 -2.39
CA VAL A 119 -1.00 -14.68 -3.37
C VAL A 119 -2.15 -15.10 -4.28
N VAL A 120 -3.38 -15.17 -3.77
CA VAL A 120 -4.56 -15.54 -4.57
C VAL A 120 -4.90 -14.43 -5.57
N TYR A 121 -4.77 -13.16 -5.18
CA TYR A 121 -4.89 -12.04 -6.13
C TYR A 121 -3.84 -12.12 -7.24
N GLY A 122 -2.59 -12.44 -6.88
CA GLY A 122 -1.51 -12.66 -7.83
C GLY A 122 -1.79 -13.83 -8.77
N LEU A 123 -2.27 -14.96 -8.24
CA LEU A 123 -2.61 -16.14 -9.03
C LEU A 123 -3.73 -15.84 -10.04
N VAL A 124 -4.82 -15.22 -9.60
CA VAL A 124 -5.91 -14.81 -10.49
C VAL A 124 -5.40 -13.79 -11.52
N GLY A 125 -4.58 -12.83 -11.09
CA GLY A 125 -3.93 -11.87 -11.98
C GLY A 125 -3.10 -12.56 -13.07
N MET A 126 -2.29 -13.52 -12.69
CA MET A 126 -1.45 -14.30 -13.62
C MET A 126 -2.27 -15.15 -14.60
N LEU A 127 -3.35 -15.79 -14.13
CA LEU A 127 -4.16 -16.69 -14.95
C LEU A 127 -5.19 -15.98 -15.84
N VAL A 128 -5.67 -14.81 -15.42
CA VAL A 128 -6.76 -14.10 -16.11
C VAL A 128 -6.31 -12.75 -16.66
N LEU A 129 -5.71 -11.90 -15.79
CA LEU A 129 -5.37 -10.52 -16.17
C LEU A 129 -4.19 -10.49 -17.15
N VAL A 130 -3.12 -11.21 -16.89
CA VAL A 130 -1.93 -11.24 -17.74
C VAL A 130 -2.26 -11.74 -19.16
N PRO A 131 -2.93 -12.89 -19.37
CA PRO A 131 -3.39 -13.29 -20.69
C PRO A 131 -4.38 -12.31 -21.33
N GLY A 132 -5.25 -11.69 -20.52
CA GLY A 132 -6.19 -10.66 -20.97
C GLY A 132 -5.47 -9.44 -21.54
N ILE A 133 -4.49 -8.90 -20.80
CA ILE A 133 -3.67 -7.76 -21.27
C ILE A 133 -2.95 -8.13 -22.56
N ARG A 134 -2.29 -9.29 -22.62
CA ARG A 134 -1.60 -9.79 -23.79
C ARG A 134 -2.51 -9.78 -25.03
N LYS A 135 -3.73 -10.31 -24.88
CA LYS A 135 -4.69 -10.44 -25.99
C LYS A 135 -5.31 -9.11 -26.40
N ILE A 136 -5.71 -8.28 -25.43
CA ILE A 136 -6.39 -6.99 -25.69
C ILE A 136 -5.46 -5.98 -26.34
N PHE A 137 -4.23 -5.87 -25.84
CA PHE A 137 -3.25 -4.88 -26.31
C PHE A 137 -2.26 -5.43 -27.32
N ASN A 138 -2.38 -6.72 -27.70
CA ASN A 138 -1.52 -7.39 -28.68
C ASN A 138 -0.04 -7.24 -28.36
N VAL A 139 0.34 -7.40 -27.08
CA VAL A 139 1.72 -7.33 -26.60
C VAL A 139 2.33 -8.72 -26.46
N PRO A 140 3.68 -8.86 -26.55
CA PRO A 140 4.35 -10.17 -26.48
C PRO A 140 4.11 -10.89 -25.17
N ASP A 141 4.14 -10.15 -24.05
CA ASP A 141 3.86 -10.64 -22.71
C ASP A 141 2.91 -9.66 -22.00
N GLY A 142 1.95 -10.23 -21.27
CA GLY A 142 1.01 -9.42 -20.48
C GLY A 142 1.48 -9.19 -19.03
N ALA A 143 2.53 -9.89 -18.57
CA ALA A 143 3.15 -9.65 -17.27
C ALA A 143 3.91 -8.31 -17.31
N SER A 144 3.39 -7.30 -16.60
CA SER A 144 3.75 -5.92 -16.84
C SER A 144 3.46 -4.99 -15.67
N LEU A 145 3.97 -3.75 -15.77
CA LEU A 145 3.62 -2.68 -14.84
C LEU A 145 2.11 -2.44 -14.77
N LEU A 146 1.40 -2.50 -15.90
CA LEU A 146 -0.05 -2.34 -15.95
C LEU A 146 -0.78 -3.44 -15.17
N ALA A 147 -0.36 -4.70 -15.33
CA ALA A 147 -0.93 -5.82 -14.57
C ALA A 147 -0.73 -5.63 -13.07
N ALA A 148 0.46 -5.18 -12.65
CA ALA A 148 0.76 -4.88 -11.26
C ALA A 148 -0.12 -3.73 -10.73
N ILE A 149 -0.27 -2.64 -11.47
CA ILE A 149 -1.13 -1.50 -11.12
C ILE A 149 -2.58 -1.95 -10.87
N ILE A 150 -3.14 -2.75 -11.78
CA ILE A 150 -4.53 -3.22 -11.66
C ILE A 150 -4.72 -4.11 -10.44
N VAL A 151 -3.81 -5.07 -10.23
CA VAL A 151 -3.87 -5.97 -9.06
C VAL A 151 -3.74 -5.17 -7.76
N LEU A 152 -2.78 -4.26 -7.67
CA LEU A 152 -2.61 -3.39 -6.50
C LEU A 152 -3.84 -2.52 -6.26
N ALA A 153 -4.41 -1.92 -7.31
CA ALA A 153 -5.62 -1.11 -7.21
C ALA A 153 -6.78 -1.90 -6.60
N ILE A 154 -7.00 -3.13 -7.08
CA ILE A 154 -8.06 -4.01 -6.55
C ILE A 154 -7.79 -4.36 -5.08
N MET A 155 -6.55 -4.65 -4.72
CA MET A 155 -6.17 -5.05 -3.37
C MET A 155 -6.32 -3.96 -2.31
N ILE A 156 -6.19 -2.68 -2.69
CA ILE A 156 -6.37 -1.57 -1.74
C ILE A 156 -7.83 -1.19 -1.54
N LEU A 157 -8.75 -1.52 -2.48
CA LEU A 157 -10.16 -1.17 -2.41
C LEU A 157 -10.83 -1.54 -1.08
N PRO A 158 -10.70 -2.77 -0.56
CA PRO A 158 -11.39 -3.15 0.67
C PRO A 158 -11.01 -2.29 1.87
N SER A 159 -9.74 -1.94 1.99
CA SER A 159 -9.23 -1.11 3.09
C SER A 159 -9.78 0.32 3.00
N ILE A 160 -9.73 0.91 1.79
CA ILE A 160 -10.22 2.28 1.55
C ILE A 160 -11.73 2.34 1.77
N ILE A 161 -12.49 1.38 1.22
CA ILE A 161 -13.96 1.34 1.35
C ILE A 161 -14.37 1.23 2.82
N LYS A 162 -13.84 0.25 3.56
CA LYS A 162 -14.25 0.01 4.95
C LYS A 162 -13.93 1.18 5.86
N MET A 163 -12.72 1.70 5.80
CA MET A 163 -12.30 2.81 6.65
C MET A 163 -13.05 4.10 6.29
N SER A 164 -13.29 4.36 5.01
CA SER A 164 -14.06 5.53 4.58
C SER A 164 -15.53 5.42 4.98
N ILE A 165 -16.16 4.25 4.90
CA ILE A 165 -17.53 4.04 5.42
C ILE A 165 -17.55 4.33 6.92
N THR A 166 -16.61 3.77 7.69
CA THR A 166 -16.55 4.00 9.14
C THR A 166 -16.43 5.49 9.46
N ALA A 167 -15.60 6.23 8.71
CA ALA A 167 -15.43 7.66 8.89
C ALA A 167 -16.69 8.46 8.53
N LEU A 168 -17.39 8.10 7.45
CA LEU A 168 -18.62 8.74 7.00
C LEU A 168 -19.80 8.43 7.92
N ASP A 169 -19.89 7.20 8.43
CA ASP A 169 -20.96 6.79 9.37
C ASP A 169 -20.76 7.39 10.78
N ALA A 170 -19.54 7.85 11.10
CA ALA A 170 -19.24 8.54 12.37
C ALA A 170 -19.61 10.03 12.37
N VAL A 171 -19.97 10.62 11.22
CA VAL A 171 -20.43 12.01 11.14
C VAL A 171 -21.81 12.14 11.82
N PRO A 172 -21.98 13.08 12.77
CA PRO A 172 -23.28 13.29 13.44
C PRO A 172 -24.39 13.61 12.43
N LYS A 173 -25.55 12.99 12.59
CA LYS A 173 -26.71 13.19 11.70
C LYS A 173 -27.22 14.62 11.71
N GLU A 174 -27.06 15.32 12.82
CA GLU A 174 -27.45 16.70 13.01
C GLU A 174 -26.82 17.64 11.98
N TYR A 175 -25.61 17.32 11.48
CA TYR A 175 -24.95 18.10 10.42
C TYR A 175 -25.67 17.93 9.08
N GLU A 176 -26.11 16.70 8.78
CA GLU A 176 -26.86 16.41 7.56
C GLU A 176 -28.26 17.01 7.62
N ASP A 177 -28.96 16.85 8.75
CA ASP A 177 -30.31 17.39 8.98
C ASP A 177 -30.33 18.93 8.90
N ALA A 178 -29.34 19.60 9.47
CA ALA A 178 -29.22 21.07 9.35
C ALA A 178 -29.02 21.53 7.90
N SER A 179 -28.23 20.82 7.11
CA SER A 179 -28.02 21.13 5.68
C SER A 179 -29.31 20.94 4.88
N LEU A 180 -30.03 19.84 5.11
CA LEU A 180 -31.31 19.57 4.46
C LEU A 180 -32.38 20.59 4.84
N ALA A 181 -32.41 21.05 6.10
CA ALA A 181 -33.34 22.08 6.58
C ALA A 181 -33.10 23.46 5.90
N LEU A 182 -31.86 23.72 5.47
CA LEU A 182 -31.50 24.90 4.68
C LEU A 182 -31.83 24.78 3.18
N GLY A 183 -32.43 23.65 2.76
CA GLY A 183 -32.88 23.39 1.39
C GLY A 183 -31.82 22.76 0.47
N ALA A 184 -30.68 22.29 1.03
CA ALA A 184 -29.72 21.53 0.25
C ALA A 184 -30.29 20.16 -0.19
N THR A 185 -29.87 19.69 -1.37
CA THR A 185 -30.21 18.33 -1.80
C THR A 185 -29.40 17.30 -1.03
N PRO A 186 -29.87 16.02 -0.93
CA PRO A 186 -29.11 14.97 -0.25
C PRO A 186 -27.68 14.80 -0.80
N VAL A 187 -27.52 14.86 -2.10
CA VAL A 187 -26.18 14.71 -2.74
C VAL A 187 -25.27 15.90 -2.37
N GLU A 188 -25.78 17.12 -2.38
CA GLU A 188 -25.01 18.28 -1.93
C GLU A 188 -24.61 18.17 -0.45
N THR A 189 -25.53 17.72 0.41
CA THR A 189 -25.25 17.49 1.84
C THR A 189 -24.12 16.48 2.01
N TYR A 190 -24.14 15.37 1.29
CA TYR A 190 -23.08 14.36 1.43
C TYR A 190 -21.72 14.88 0.99
N PHE A 191 -21.62 15.55 -0.16
CA PHE A 191 -20.34 16.03 -0.66
C PHE A 191 -19.84 17.33 0.00
N LYS A 192 -20.75 18.21 0.42
CA LYS A 192 -20.38 19.51 1.01
C LYS A 192 -20.31 19.49 2.55
N ILE A 193 -20.96 18.52 3.21
CA ILE A 193 -21.01 18.45 4.68
C ILE A 193 -20.39 17.13 5.19
N SER A 194 -20.96 15.95 4.80
CA SER A 194 -20.53 14.68 5.37
C SER A 194 -19.08 14.31 4.99
N VAL A 195 -18.69 14.50 3.73
CA VAL A 195 -17.34 14.20 3.24
C VAL A 195 -16.29 15.13 3.88
N PRO A 196 -16.47 16.47 3.91
CA PRO A 196 -15.56 17.36 4.64
C PRO A 196 -15.48 17.07 6.14
N ALA A 197 -16.60 16.74 6.80
CA ALA A 197 -16.61 16.34 8.20
C ALA A 197 -15.83 15.04 8.47
N ALA A 198 -15.88 14.08 7.53
CA ALA A 198 -15.16 12.80 7.61
C ALA A 198 -13.74 12.84 7.05
N LYS A 199 -13.23 14.00 6.58
CA LYS A 199 -11.98 14.11 5.79
C LYS A 199 -10.78 13.45 6.45
N SER A 200 -10.61 13.58 7.76
CA SER A 200 -9.47 12.99 8.47
C SER A 200 -9.50 11.45 8.48
N GLY A 201 -10.69 10.86 8.60
CA GLY A 201 -10.85 9.41 8.54
C GLY A 201 -10.71 8.85 7.12
N ILE A 202 -11.23 9.57 6.12
CA ILE A 202 -11.05 9.21 4.70
C ILE A 202 -9.58 9.29 4.31
N ALA A 203 -8.89 10.33 4.74
CA ALA A 203 -7.46 10.47 4.50
C ALA A 203 -6.64 9.37 5.18
N ALA A 204 -6.99 8.96 6.41
CA ALA A 204 -6.38 7.81 7.06
C ALA A 204 -6.62 6.49 6.27
N ALA A 205 -7.81 6.34 5.67
CA ALA A 205 -8.09 5.21 4.78
C ALA A 205 -7.18 5.18 3.55
N VAL A 206 -6.92 6.33 2.95
CA VAL A 206 -5.99 6.47 1.81
C VAL A 206 -4.57 6.12 2.23
N VAL A 207 -4.08 6.66 3.36
CA VAL A 207 -2.74 6.36 3.90
C VAL A 207 -2.55 4.85 4.11
N LEU A 208 -3.56 4.19 4.70
CA LEU A 208 -3.54 2.74 4.90
C LEU A 208 -3.49 1.98 3.56
N GLY A 209 -4.26 2.42 2.57
CA GLY A 209 -4.24 1.86 1.22
C GLY A 209 -2.88 2.02 0.53
N VAL A 210 -2.28 3.21 0.62
CA VAL A 210 -0.93 3.51 0.10
C VAL A 210 0.12 2.61 0.74
N GLY A 211 0.13 2.52 2.08
CA GLY A 211 1.06 1.66 2.80
C GLY A 211 0.96 0.19 2.37
N ARG A 212 -0.27 -0.30 2.14
CA ARG A 212 -0.51 -1.65 1.64
C ARG A 212 0.00 -1.84 0.21
N ALA A 213 -0.22 -0.88 -0.69
CA ALA A 213 0.26 -0.96 -2.07
C ALA A 213 1.78 -1.00 -2.17
N ILE A 214 2.48 -0.14 -1.40
CA ILE A 214 3.95 -0.09 -1.40
C ILE A 214 4.57 -1.36 -0.82
N GLY A 215 3.95 -1.93 0.22
CA GLY A 215 4.46 -3.11 0.91
C GLY A 215 4.12 -4.44 0.22
N GLU A 216 3.31 -4.43 -0.85
CA GLU A 216 2.90 -5.67 -1.51
C GLU A 216 4.06 -6.29 -2.30
N ALA A 217 4.29 -7.58 -2.06
CA ALA A 217 5.35 -8.34 -2.71
C ALA A 217 4.80 -9.51 -3.54
N MET A 218 4.00 -10.38 -2.90
CA MET A 218 3.65 -11.69 -3.46
C MET A 218 2.72 -11.59 -4.67
N ALA A 219 1.68 -10.77 -4.59
CA ALA A 219 0.75 -10.59 -5.72
C ALA A 219 1.47 -9.94 -6.91
N VAL A 220 2.28 -8.92 -6.65
CA VAL A 220 3.03 -8.20 -7.68
C VAL A 220 4.08 -9.10 -8.34
N MET A 221 4.77 -9.95 -7.56
CA MET A 221 5.74 -10.91 -8.06
C MET A 221 5.15 -11.82 -9.15
N MET A 222 3.86 -12.17 -9.04
CA MET A 222 3.21 -13.07 -9.99
C MET A 222 2.78 -12.41 -11.29
N VAL A 223 2.61 -11.08 -11.31
CA VAL A 223 2.01 -10.36 -12.45
C VAL A 223 2.93 -9.31 -13.10
N ALA A 224 4.00 -8.90 -12.46
CA ALA A 224 4.89 -7.84 -12.94
C ALA A 224 5.97 -8.30 -13.92
N GLY A 225 6.25 -9.61 -14.00
CA GLY A 225 7.27 -10.20 -14.87
C GLY A 225 8.67 -10.26 -14.26
N ASN A 226 8.98 -9.50 -13.20
CA ASN A 226 10.22 -9.53 -12.40
C ASN A 226 11.53 -9.26 -13.16
N VAL A 227 11.49 -8.55 -14.28
CA VAL A 227 12.69 -8.13 -15.02
C VAL A 227 13.17 -6.79 -14.48
N PRO A 228 14.49 -6.61 -14.23
CA PRO A 228 15.05 -5.36 -13.68
C PRO A 228 15.18 -4.24 -14.73
N ASN A 229 14.09 -3.96 -15.44
CA ASN A 229 14.04 -2.91 -16.45
C ASN A 229 13.61 -1.56 -15.87
N ILE A 230 14.10 -0.46 -16.48
CA ILE A 230 13.50 0.86 -16.27
C ILE A 230 12.10 0.85 -16.86
N PRO A 231 11.08 1.35 -16.14
CA PRO A 231 9.67 1.28 -16.58
C PRO A 231 9.37 2.36 -17.65
N ASP A 232 9.78 2.15 -18.88
CA ASP A 232 9.55 3.05 -20.01
C ASP A 232 8.15 2.91 -20.62
N SER A 233 7.47 1.81 -20.32
CA SER A 233 6.10 1.51 -20.78
C SER A 233 5.29 0.78 -19.72
N LEU A 234 3.97 1.02 -19.74
CA LEU A 234 3.02 0.28 -18.89
C LEU A 234 2.97 -1.22 -19.22
N PHE A 235 3.32 -1.60 -20.44
CA PHE A 235 3.31 -3.00 -20.89
C PHE A 235 4.62 -3.73 -20.71
N GLN A 236 5.62 -3.09 -20.15
CA GLN A 236 6.93 -3.68 -19.92
C GLN A 236 6.94 -4.49 -18.61
N SER A 237 7.63 -5.64 -18.66
CA SER A 237 7.96 -6.42 -17.47
C SER A 237 8.93 -5.64 -16.59
N VAL A 238 8.62 -5.54 -15.31
CA VAL A 238 9.34 -4.71 -14.34
C VAL A 238 9.54 -5.44 -13.02
N ARG A 239 10.43 -4.91 -12.17
CA ARG A 239 10.67 -5.43 -10.82
C ARG A 239 10.50 -4.32 -9.78
N PHE A 240 9.75 -4.62 -8.72
CA PHE A 240 9.56 -3.71 -7.58
C PHE A 240 10.65 -3.91 -6.52
N LEU A 241 10.83 -2.94 -5.63
CA LEU A 241 11.74 -3.07 -4.47
C LEU A 241 11.38 -4.28 -3.59
N THR A 242 10.10 -4.48 -3.34
CA THR A 242 9.58 -5.61 -2.55
C THR A 242 9.85 -6.95 -3.21
N THR A 243 9.62 -7.04 -4.53
CA THR A 243 9.82 -8.28 -5.28
C THR A 243 11.30 -8.62 -5.46
N ALA A 244 12.18 -7.64 -5.57
CA ALA A 244 13.63 -7.87 -5.61
C ALA A 244 14.12 -8.57 -4.33
N VAL A 245 13.70 -8.06 -3.16
CA VAL A 245 14.03 -8.69 -1.87
C VAL A 245 13.43 -10.09 -1.76
N SER A 246 12.13 -10.23 -2.05
CA SER A 246 11.40 -11.49 -1.86
C SER A 246 11.89 -12.61 -2.76
N SER A 247 12.31 -12.30 -4.00
CA SER A 247 12.71 -13.30 -4.98
C SER A 247 14.15 -13.79 -4.80
N GLU A 248 15.07 -12.93 -4.33
CA GLU A 248 16.50 -13.24 -4.29
C GLU A 248 17.05 -13.53 -2.88
N MET A 249 16.39 -13.06 -1.82
CA MET A 249 16.93 -13.14 -0.45
C MET A 249 17.27 -14.55 0.00
N ALA A 250 16.44 -15.54 -0.35
CA ALA A 250 16.63 -16.94 0.07
C ALA A 250 17.86 -17.61 -0.54
N TYR A 251 18.30 -17.14 -1.72
CA TYR A 251 19.39 -17.74 -2.49
C TYR A 251 20.64 -16.87 -2.52
N SER A 252 20.62 -15.71 -1.89
CA SER A 252 21.71 -14.73 -1.89
C SER A 252 22.74 -15.00 -0.80
N SER A 253 23.99 -14.60 -1.07
CA SER A 253 25.11 -14.66 -0.11
C SER A 253 26.03 -13.44 -0.29
N GLY A 254 26.90 -13.21 0.67
CA GLY A 254 27.92 -12.15 0.60
C GLY A 254 27.34 -10.76 0.31
N LEU A 255 27.96 -10.03 -0.63
CA LEU A 255 27.60 -8.65 -1.00
C LEU A 255 26.18 -8.57 -1.58
N GLN A 256 25.74 -9.56 -2.37
CA GLN A 256 24.37 -9.62 -2.90
C GLN A 256 23.34 -9.58 -1.77
N ARG A 257 23.53 -10.42 -0.74
CA ARG A 257 22.61 -10.44 0.41
C ARG A 257 22.59 -9.13 1.18
N GLN A 258 23.74 -8.51 1.36
CA GLN A 258 23.83 -7.18 1.98
C GLN A 258 23.15 -6.11 1.12
N ALA A 259 23.29 -6.15 -0.21
CA ALA A 259 22.61 -5.25 -1.12
C ALA A 259 21.07 -5.41 -1.06
N LEU A 260 20.56 -6.63 -0.89
CA LEU A 260 19.12 -6.86 -0.67
C LEU A 260 18.63 -6.28 0.67
N PHE A 261 19.44 -6.35 1.74
CA PHE A 261 19.14 -5.63 2.98
C PHE A 261 19.17 -4.12 2.79
N SER A 262 20.06 -3.60 1.93
CA SER A 262 20.07 -2.18 1.56
C SER A 262 18.80 -1.79 0.80
N ILE A 263 18.28 -2.65 -0.11
CA ILE A 263 16.98 -2.43 -0.77
C ILE A 263 15.86 -2.37 0.27
N ALA A 264 15.84 -3.30 1.22
CA ALA A 264 14.86 -3.30 2.30
C ALA A 264 14.93 -2.03 3.17
N LEU A 265 16.15 -1.54 3.44
CA LEU A 265 16.37 -0.27 4.15
C LEU A 265 15.83 0.92 3.34
N VAL A 266 16.11 0.98 2.02
CA VAL A 266 15.58 2.03 1.13
C VAL A 266 14.05 1.98 1.09
N LEU A 267 13.46 0.79 0.98
CA LEU A 267 12.01 0.62 1.03
C LEU A 267 11.41 1.09 2.36
N PHE A 268 12.04 0.75 3.47
CA PHE A 268 11.63 1.19 4.81
C PHE A 268 11.64 2.72 4.92
N LEU A 269 12.74 3.37 4.50
CA LEU A 269 12.86 4.82 4.49
C LEU A 269 11.83 5.49 3.56
N PHE A 270 11.57 4.88 2.41
CA PHE A 270 10.56 5.35 1.44
C PHE A 270 9.15 5.31 2.04
N ILE A 271 8.79 4.22 2.72
CA ILE A 271 7.50 4.09 3.42
C ILE A 271 7.39 5.12 4.55
N MET A 272 8.45 5.31 5.35
CA MET A 272 8.48 6.31 6.41
C MET A 272 8.31 7.73 5.86
N LEU A 273 8.98 8.06 4.75
CA LEU A 273 8.88 9.36 4.10
C LEU A 273 7.46 9.63 3.61
N ILE A 274 6.84 8.66 2.92
CA ILE A 274 5.47 8.80 2.42
C ILE A 274 4.49 8.97 3.58
N ASN A 275 4.59 8.14 4.62
CA ASN A 275 3.72 8.25 5.79
C ASN A 275 3.90 9.58 6.52
N ALA A 276 5.14 10.06 6.68
CA ALA A 276 5.42 11.36 7.29
C ALA A 276 4.82 12.51 6.45
N THR A 277 4.98 12.46 5.14
CA THR A 277 4.45 13.45 4.20
C THR A 277 2.92 13.49 4.24
N LEU A 278 2.27 12.34 4.13
CA LEU A 278 0.81 12.24 4.21
C LEU A 278 0.29 12.75 5.55
N ASN A 279 0.90 12.35 6.67
CA ASN A 279 0.51 12.82 7.99
C ASN A 279 0.73 14.33 8.18
N PHE A 280 1.77 14.90 7.58
CA PHE A 280 2.01 16.35 7.61
C PHE A 280 0.88 17.13 6.90
N PHE A 281 0.49 16.69 5.70
CA PHE A 281 -0.63 17.31 4.98
C PHE A 281 -1.94 17.19 5.74
N LEU A 282 -2.22 16.02 6.34
CA LEU A 282 -3.43 15.80 7.12
C LEU A 282 -3.52 16.64 8.41
N LYS A 283 -2.39 16.95 9.04
CA LYS A 283 -2.37 17.83 10.22
C LYS A 283 -2.61 19.30 9.85
N ARG A 284 -2.02 19.77 8.74
CA ARG A 284 -2.13 21.16 8.30
C ARG A 284 -3.56 21.56 7.89
N GLU A 285 -4.40 20.61 7.51
CA GLU A 285 -5.81 20.86 7.22
C GLU A 285 -6.72 20.92 8.47
N LYS A 286 -6.19 20.68 9.66
CA LYS A 286 -6.92 20.76 10.93
C LYS A 286 -6.79 22.11 11.62
N GLU A 287 -5.81 22.92 11.20
CA GLU A 287 -5.63 24.33 11.62
C GLU A 287 -6.33 25.28 10.64
#